data_1e96e51164de13ea4184f4dc471d8970
#
_entry.id   1e96e51164de13ea4184f4dc471d8970
#
_cell.length_a   1.000
_cell.length_b   1.000
_cell.length_c   1.000
_cell.angle_alpha   90.00
_cell.angle_beta   90.00
_cell.angle_gamma   90.00
#
_symmetry.space_group_name_H-M   'P 1'
#
loop_
_entity.id
_entity.type
_entity.pdbx_description
1 polymer ?
#
loop_
_entity_poly.entity_id
_entity_poly.type
_entity_poly.pdbx_seq_one_letter_code
_entity_poly.pdbx_strand_id
1 'polypeptide(L)'
;RKKKHNLDEMLTYLTLGILCGRLTIKRSLNWARSNLKWLKRFMKLENGIASEPTISRMLNGIDQELFCYAFIEWIGEIISTKNTHLAIDGKALCGATEKAKDEAVPMILNVVETVRGLILAQKAIDSKTNEITAIPELLELLDITGSTVTIDAIGTQTDIMKQISEQGGHFVLMVKKNQPEAYAEIHEFMGRMETEAAKKRKGEQTDPIYEEYLEKYDDTNQSEKNRERYEYRTVMVCNDPSALTKSQKEWSEVKSIGLVKQVRVPIEKDEQGNDITPG
;
A
#
# COMPACT_ATOMS: atom_id res chain seq x y z
N ARG A 1 -10.90 -34.17 24.07
CA ARG A 1 -10.92 -34.89 22.78
C ARG A 1 -9.49 -35.03 22.26
N LYS A 2 -9.05 -36.25 21.92
CA LYS A 2 -7.71 -36.46 21.33
C LYS A 2 -7.58 -35.75 20.00
N LYS A 3 -6.62 -34.83 19.89
CA LYS A 3 -6.30 -34.16 18.60
C LYS A 3 -5.71 -35.23 17.66
N LYS A 4 -6.36 -35.44 16.48
CA LYS A 4 -5.91 -36.45 15.50
C LYS A 4 -4.88 -35.89 14.49
N HIS A 5 -4.85 -34.58 14.26
CA HIS A 5 -3.98 -33.94 13.29
C HIS A 5 -3.19 -32.82 13.97
N ASN A 6 -1.93 -32.68 13.60
CA ASN A 6 -1.06 -31.61 14.09
C ASN A 6 -1.35 -30.31 13.38
N LEU A 7 -1.22 -29.19 14.08
CA LEU A 7 -1.50 -27.85 13.55
C LEU A 7 -0.50 -27.47 12.45
N ASP A 8 0.78 -27.66 12.74
CA ASP A 8 1.90 -27.41 11.83
C ASP A 8 1.78 -28.19 10.51
N GLU A 9 1.45 -29.49 10.57
CA GLU A 9 1.21 -30.28 9.37
C GLU A 9 0.03 -29.73 8.55
N MET A 10 -1.08 -29.37 9.22
CA MET A 10 -2.27 -28.81 8.55
C MET A 10 -1.96 -27.48 7.86
N LEU A 11 -1.28 -26.58 8.54
CA LEU A 11 -0.87 -25.30 7.98
C LEU A 11 0.10 -25.47 6.82
N THR A 12 1.10 -26.35 6.98
CA THR A 12 2.11 -26.59 5.94
C THR A 12 1.50 -27.09 4.64
N TYR A 13 0.67 -28.13 4.65
CA TYR A 13 0.11 -28.61 3.38
C TYR A 13 -0.96 -27.68 2.79
N LEU A 14 -1.64 -26.85 3.59
CA LEU A 14 -2.51 -25.80 3.08
C LEU A 14 -1.70 -24.71 2.38
N THR A 15 -0.65 -24.23 3.01
CA THR A 15 0.27 -23.22 2.44
C THR A 15 0.88 -23.72 1.13
N LEU A 16 1.40 -24.95 1.11
CA LEU A 16 1.93 -25.54 -0.11
C LEU A 16 0.88 -25.67 -1.21
N GLY A 17 -0.36 -26.02 -0.85
CA GLY A 17 -1.49 -26.05 -1.79
C GLY A 17 -1.76 -24.67 -2.39
N ILE A 18 -1.76 -23.63 -1.59
CA ILE A 18 -1.95 -22.23 -2.04
C ILE A 18 -0.80 -21.79 -2.97
N LEU A 19 0.44 -22.07 -2.59
CA LEU A 19 1.62 -21.80 -3.43
C LEU A 19 1.58 -22.51 -4.78
N CYS A 20 0.93 -23.69 -4.83
CA CYS A 20 0.64 -24.42 -6.08
C CYS A 20 -0.63 -23.92 -6.79
N GLY A 21 -1.16 -22.74 -6.48
CA GLY A 21 -2.31 -22.12 -7.12
C GLY A 21 -3.67 -22.73 -6.72
N ARG A 22 -3.74 -23.46 -5.59
CA ARG A 22 -4.98 -24.07 -5.10
C ARG A 22 -5.68 -23.14 -4.10
N LEU A 23 -6.32 -22.06 -4.58
CA LEU A 23 -6.84 -20.93 -3.79
C LEU A 23 -8.08 -21.23 -2.92
N THR A 24 -8.53 -22.48 -2.83
CA THR A 24 -9.63 -22.87 -1.94
C THR A 24 -9.23 -24.03 -1.05
N ILE A 25 -9.77 -24.11 0.17
CA ILE A 25 -9.52 -25.20 1.12
C ILE A 25 -9.70 -26.56 0.42
N LYS A 26 -10.83 -26.77 -0.25
CA LYS A 26 -11.15 -28.00 -0.97
C LYS A 26 -10.08 -28.36 -2.01
N ARG A 27 -9.64 -27.40 -2.82
CA ARG A 27 -8.62 -27.63 -3.85
C ARG A 27 -7.25 -27.91 -3.24
N SER A 28 -6.87 -27.20 -2.16
CA SER A 28 -5.62 -27.44 -1.42
C SER A 28 -5.62 -28.83 -0.79
N LEU A 29 -6.73 -29.27 -0.19
CA LEU A 29 -6.83 -30.61 0.38
C LEU A 29 -6.79 -31.73 -0.69
N ASN A 30 -7.40 -31.52 -1.84
CA ASN A 30 -7.31 -32.48 -2.94
C ASN A 30 -5.87 -32.58 -3.47
N TRP A 31 -5.19 -31.43 -3.62
CA TRP A 31 -3.78 -31.41 -3.97
C TRP A 31 -2.92 -32.16 -2.93
N ALA A 32 -3.14 -31.91 -1.64
CA ALA A 32 -2.41 -32.58 -0.56
C ALA A 32 -2.64 -34.11 -0.58
N ARG A 33 -3.87 -34.57 -0.81
CA ARG A 33 -4.17 -36.01 -0.96
C ARG A 33 -3.46 -36.62 -2.16
N SER A 34 -3.45 -35.94 -3.30
CA SER A 34 -2.75 -36.40 -4.51
C SER A 34 -1.22 -36.44 -4.32
N ASN A 35 -0.68 -35.63 -3.43
CA ASN A 35 0.75 -35.54 -3.14
C ASN A 35 1.13 -36.17 -1.79
N LEU A 36 0.26 -36.96 -1.16
CA LEU A 36 0.46 -37.51 0.17
C LEU A 36 1.79 -38.27 0.32
N LYS A 37 2.16 -39.06 -0.68
CA LYS A 37 3.43 -39.82 -0.66
C LYS A 37 4.65 -38.89 -0.62
N TRP A 38 4.59 -37.77 -1.33
CA TRP A 38 5.64 -36.75 -1.35
C TRP A 38 5.68 -36.00 -0.02
N LEU A 39 4.52 -35.57 0.51
CA LEU A 39 4.40 -34.85 1.77
C LEU A 39 4.94 -35.68 2.95
N LYS A 40 4.73 -37.00 2.94
CA LYS A 40 5.26 -37.93 3.97
C LYS A 40 6.80 -37.99 4.03
N ARG A 41 7.51 -37.42 3.10
CA ARG A 41 8.99 -37.29 3.17
C ARG A 41 9.44 -36.19 4.15
N PHE A 42 8.54 -35.25 4.46
CA PHE A 42 8.82 -34.06 5.28
C PHE A 42 7.95 -34.00 6.54
N MET A 43 6.81 -34.67 6.55
CA MET A 43 5.83 -34.68 7.63
C MET A 43 5.39 -36.09 7.94
N LYS A 44 5.05 -36.36 9.21
CA LYS A 44 4.62 -37.71 9.63
C LYS A 44 3.29 -38.10 9.01
N LEU A 45 2.30 -37.20 9.05
CA LEU A 45 0.95 -37.38 8.54
C LEU A 45 0.34 -38.73 8.94
N GLU A 46 0.45 -39.10 10.22
CA GLU A 46 0.01 -40.39 10.78
C GLU A 46 -1.46 -40.69 10.48
N ASN A 47 -2.31 -39.67 10.51
CA ASN A 47 -3.73 -39.77 10.24
C ASN A 47 -4.11 -39.27 8.83
N GLY A 48 -3.13 -39.11 7.91
CA GLY A 48 -3.33 -38.59 6.57
C GLY A 48 -3.75 -37.11 6.55
N ILE A 49 -4.40 -36.70 5.47
CA ILE A 49 -4.89 -35.33 5.28
C ILE A 49 -6.25 -35.15 5.94
N ALA A 50 -6.39 -34.10 6.73
CA ALA A 50 -7.61 -33.77 7.45
C ALA A 50 -8.79 -33.53 6.51
N SER A 51 -10.00 -33.66 7.04
CA SER A 51 -11.22 -33.31 6.32
C SER A 51 -11.44 -31.78 6.26
N GLU A 52 -12.18 -31.30 5.25
CA GLU A 52 -12.51 -29.88 5.09
C GLU A 52 -13.16 -29.28 6.35
N PRO A 53 -14.15 -29.93 7.00
CA PRO A 53 -14.72 -29.41 8.26
C PRO A 53 -13.70 -29.34 9.41
N THR A 54 -12.67 -30.21 9.41
CA THR A 54 -11.60 -30.16 10.43
C THR A 54 -10.70 -28.95 10.19
N ILE A 55 -10.34 -28.69 8.95
CA ILE A 55 -9.56 -27.51 8.57
C ILE A 55 -10.34 -26.21 8.87
N SER A 56 -11.61 -26.13 8.49
CA SER A 56 -12.44 -24.95 8.79
C SER A 56 -12.51 -24.67 10.29
N ARG A 57 -12.69 -25.71 11.13
CA ARG A 57 -12.65 -25.51 12.59
C ARG A 57 -11.29 -25.11 13.11
N MET A 58 -10.22 -25.60 12.52
CA MET A 58 -8.86 -25.22 12.88
C MET A 58 -8.62 -23.74 12.53
N LEU A 59 -8.93 -23.32 11.30
CA LEU A 59 -8.76 -21.93 10.86
C LEU A 59 -9.60 -20.95 11.69
N ASN A 60 -10.84 -21.31 12.03
CA ASN A 60 -11.70 -20.48 12.90
C ASN A 60 -11.23 -20.43 14.37
N GLY A 61 -10.35 -21.32 14.77
CA GLY A 61 -9.80 -21.37 16.14
C GLY A 61 -8.38 -20.84 16.23
N ILE A 62 -7.77 -20.42 15.14
CA ILE A 62 -6.47 -19.75 15.17
C ILE A 62 -6.66 -18.32 15.65
N ASP A 63 -5.82 -17.91 16.59
CA ASP A 63 -5.66 -16.54 16.96
C ASP A 63 -5.02 -15.78 15.77
N GLN A 64 -5.81 -14.89 15.16
CA GLN A 64 -5.37 -14.17 13.96
C GLN A 64 -4.18 -13.25 14.24
N GLU A 65 -4.15 -12.63 15.40
CA GLU A 65 -3.10 -11.70 15.78
C GLU A 65 -1.76 -12.44 15.94
N LEU A 66 -1.77 -13.50 16.74
CA LEU A 66 -0.59 -14.35 16.92
C LEU A 66 -0.12 -14.99 15.60
N PHE A 67 -1.04 -15.36 14.72
CA PHE A 67 -0.69 -15.89 13.40
C PHE A 67 -0.02 -14.81 12.51
N CYS A 68 -0.53 -13.60 12.52
CA CYS A 68 0.07 -12.48 11.79
C CYS A 68 1.48 -12.15 12.32
N TYR A 69 1.68 -12.10 13.63
CA TYR A 69 3.00 -11.89 14.23
C TYR A 69 4.00 -12.98 13.82
N ALA A 70 3.63 -14.24 13.94
CA ALA A 70 4.48 -15.35 13.53
C ALA A 70 4.81 -15.32 12.02
N PHE A 71 3.87 -14.88 11.20
CA PHE A 71 4.08 -14.70 9.76
C PHE A 71 5.06 -13.56 9.45
N ILE A 72 4.92 -12.42 10.12
CA ILE A 72 5.81 -11.26 9.97
C ILE A 72 7.24 -11.62 10.37
N GLU A 73 7.39 -12.30 11.51
CA GLU A 73 8.69 -12.78 11.99
C GLU A 73 9.34 -13.73 10.97
N TRP A 74 8.59 -14.70 10.49
CA TRP A 74 9.08 -15.66 9.48
C TRP A 74 9.47 -14.99 8.16
N ILE A 75 8.68 -14.02 7.66
CA ILE A 75 9.00 -13.25 6.46
C ILE A 75 10.26 -12.40 6.67
N GLY A 76 10.41 -11.80 7.86
CA GLY A 76 11.58 -11.00 8.23
C GLY A 76 12.90 -11.78 8.21
N GLU A 77 12.85 -13.09 8.47
CA GLU A 77 14.03 -13.97 8.32
C GLU A 77 14.44 -14.20 6.86
N ILE A 78 13.47 -14.10 5.94
CA ILE A 78 13.68 -14.41 4.51
C ILE A 78 13.95 -13.15 3.70
N ILE A 79 13.31 -12.03 4.04
CA ILE A 79 13.28 -10.80 3.24
C ILE A 79 13.62 -9.61 4.12
N SER A 80 14.65 -8.87 3.72
CA SER A 80 14.93 -7.57 4.35
C SER A 80 13.88 -6.55 3.94
N THR A 81 13.36 -5.82 4.90
CA THR A 81 12.44 -4.68 4.72
C THR A 81 13.18 -3.34 4.64
N LYS A 82 14.51 -3.35 4.72
CA LYS A 82 15.37 -2.16 4.63
C LYS A 82 15.59 -1.72 3.20
N ASN A 83 15.72 -0.40 3.02
CA ASN A 83 16.07 0.22 1.74
C ASN A 83 15.14 -0.21 0.59
N THR A 84 13.85 -0.34 0.85
CA THR A 84 12.85 -0.74 -0.15
C THR A 84 11.65 0.23 -0.15
N HIS A 85 10.67 -0.05 -0.96
CA HIS A 85 9.43 0.72 -1.00
C HIS A 85 8.29 -0.10 -0.40
N LEU A 86 7.67 0.44 0.64
CA LEU A 86 6.56 -0.15 1.37
C LEU A 86 5.29 0.66 1.12
N ALA A 87 4.24 0.00 0.67
CA ALA A 87 2.92 0.62 0.53
C ALA A 87 1.97 0.09 1.60
N ILE A 88 1.29 0.98 2.31
CA ILE A 88 0.28 0.62 3.30
C ILE A 88 -1.09 0.99 2.74
N ASP A 89 -1.98 0.01 2.62
CA ASP A 89 -3.32 0.18 2.05
C ASP A 89 -4.34 -0.71 2.75
N GLY A 90 -5.49 -0.12 3.08
CA GLY A 90 -6.62 -0.81 3.66
C GLY A 90 -7.58 -1.33 2.59
N LYS A 91 -7.93 -2.62 2.64
CA LYS A 91 -8.89 -3.24 1.71
C LYS A 91 -10.07 -3.86 2.44
N ALA A 92 -11.27 -3.47 2.02
CA ALA A 92 -12.50 -4.13 2.45
C ALA A 92 -12.59 -5.56 1.88
N LEU A 93 -13.00 -6.52 2.71
CA LEU A 93 -13.23 -7.91 2.30
C LEU A 93 -14.57 -8.02 1.57
N CYS A 94 -14.56 -7.88 0.24
CA CYS A 94 -15.75 -7.85 -0.62
C CYS A 94 -16.67 -9.09 -0.53
N GLY A 95 -16.23 -10.23 0.01
CA GLY A 95 -17.05 -11.43 0.17
C GLY A 95 -17.79 -11.54 1.52
N ALA A 96 -17.47 -10.67 2.47
CA ALA A 96 -18.10 -10.65 3.79
C ALA A 96 -19.44 -9.85 3.81
N THR A 97 -19.64 -8.97 2.84
CA THR A 97 -20.78 -8.04 2.75
C THR A 97 -22.12 -8.69 2.44
N GLU A 98 -22.16 -9.85 1.78
CA GLU A 98 -23.43 -10.48 1.41
C GLU A 98 -24.15 -11.14 2.60
N LYS A 99 -23.47 -11.40 3.71
CA LYS A 99 -24.04 -12.06 4.90
C LYS A 99 -24.34 -11.11 6.07
N ALA A 100 -23.77 -9.92 6.09
CA ALA A 100 -23.90 -8.96 7.17
C ALA A 100 -24.67 -7.72 6.70
N LYS A 101 -25.99 -7.78 6.72
CA LYS A 101 -26.84 -6.62 6.36
C LYS A 101 -26.71 -5.44 7.34
N ASP A 102 -26.13 -5.65 8.54
CA ASP A 102 -26.06 -4.67 9.63
C ASP A 102 -24.68 -4.62 10.35
N GLU A 103 -23.65 -5.35 9.91
CA GLU A 103 -22.33 -5.32 10.53
C GLU A 103 -21.33 -4.57 9.65
N ALA A 104 -20.38 -3.86 10.29
CA ALA A 104 -19.30 -3.19 9.61
C ALA A 104 -18.48 -4.18 8.74
N VAL A 105 -18.20 -3.81 7.49
CA VAL A 105 -17.41 -4.65 6.60
C VAL A 105 -16.00 -4.78 7.16
N PRO A 106 -15.53 -6.01 7.46
CA PRO A 106 -14.17 -6.18 7.94
C PRO A 106 -13.17 -5.70 6.88
N MET A 107 -12.18 -4.97 7.32
CA MET A 107 -11.11 -4.46 6.48
C MET A 107 -9.79 -5.13 6.87
N ILE A 108 -8.88 -5.26 5.91
CA ILE A 108 -7.51 -5.70 6.16
C ILE A 108 -6.57 -4.58 5.74
N LEU A 109 -5.78 -4.11 6.69
CA LEU A 109 -4.64 -3.24 6.43
C LEU A 109 -3.46 -4.11 6.02
N ASN A 110 -2.85 -3.80 4.89
CA ASN A 110 -1.72 -4.55 4.36
C ASN A 110 -0.49 -3.65 4.26
N VAL A 111 0.68 -4.19 4.60
CA VAL A 111 1.97 -3.62 4.23
C VAL A 111 2.55 -4.45 3.09
N VAL A 112 2.76 -3.82 1.96
CA VAL A 112 3.23 -4.47 0.72
C VAL A 112 4.60 -3.94 0.35
N GLU A 113 5.58 -4.81 0.20
CA GLU A 113 6.84 -4.49 -0.48
C GLU A 113 6.56 -4.46 -1.99
N THR A 114 6.72 -3.28 -2.60
CA THR A 114 6.16 -3.04 -3.94
C THR A 114 7.03 -3.56 -5.08
N VAL A 115 8.34 -3.75 -4.87
CA VAL A 115 9.27 -4.21 -5.91
C VAL A 115 8.99 -5.67 -6.27
N ARG A 116 8.73 -6.51 -5.26
CA ARG A 116 8.42 -7.94 -5.44
C ARG A 116 6.92 -8.23 -5.36
N GLY A 117 6.10 -7.24 -4.94
CA GLY A 117 4.66 -7.42 -4.74
C GLY A 117 4.31 -8.32 -3.56
N LEU A 118 5.13 -8.34 -2.51
CA LEU A 118 4.96 -9.23 -1.37
C LEU A 118 4.26 -8.52 -0.22
N ILE A 119 3.25 -9.19 0.35
CA ILE A 119 2.62 -8.74 1.58
C ILE A 119 3.53 -9.16 2.74
N LEU A 120 4.01 -8.17 3.49
CA LEU A 120 4.93 -8.38 4.61
C LEU A 120 4.21 -8.43 5.95
N ALA A 121 3.14 -7.66 6.09
CA ALA A 121 2.35 -7.59 7.30
C ALA A 121 0.88 -7.35 6.97
N GLN A 122 0.00 -7.87 7.83
CA GLN A 122 -1.45 -7.68 7.71
C GLN A 122 -2.05 -7.49 9.10
N LYS A 123 -3.06 -6.63 9.19
CA LYS A 123 -3.89 -6.47 10.39
C LYS A 123 -5.36 -6.33 10.01
N ALA A 124 -6.22 -7.12 10.65
CA ALA A 124 -7.66 -6.94 10.54
C ALA A 124 -8.09 -5.70 11.34
N ILE A 125 -8.94 -4.88 10.75
CA ILE A 125 -9.51 -3.68 11.37
C ILE A 125 -11.01 -3.62 11.12
N ASP A 126 -11.77 -3.11 12.09
CA ASP A 126 -13.23 -3.08 12.01
C ASP A 126 -13.77 -1.95 11.14
N SER A 127 -13.00 -0.88 10.95
CA SER A 127 -13.40 0.28 10.16
C SER A 127 -12.21 1.10 9.67
N LYS A 128 -12.44 2.01 8.71
CA LYS A 128 -11.41 2.96 8.26
C LYS A 128 -10.85 3.85 9.37
N THR A 129 -11.64 4.17 10.37
CA THR A 129 -11.19 5.00 11.50
C THR A 129 -10.08 4.31 12.29
N ASN A 130 -10.05 2.98 12.29
CA ASN A 130 -9.04 2.20 12.98
C ASN A 130 -7.73 2.05 12.18
N GLU A 131 -7.69 2.49 10.91
CA GLU A 131 -6.44 2.51 10.12
C GLU A 131 -5.39 3.39 10.78
N ILE A 132 -5.77 4.57 11.28
CA ILE A 132 -4.84 5.53 11.91
C ILE A 132 -4.12 4.91 13.11
N THR A 133 -4.83 4.08 13.89
CA THR A 133 -4.25 3.41 15.08
C THR A 133 -3.48 2.13 14.70
N ALA A 134 -3.89 1.44 13.65
CA ALA A 134 -3.28 0.19 13.22
C ALA A 134 -1.98 0.38 12.43
N ILE A 135 -1.82 1.49 11.72
CA ILE A 135 -0.60 1.79 10.96
C ILE A 135 0.64 1.83 11.86
N PRO A 136 0.65 2.60 12.98
CA PRO A 136 1.78 2.61 13.91
C PRO A 136 2.18 1.22 14.41
N GLU A 137 1.22 0.41 14.80
CA GLU A 137 1.46 -0.93 15.32
C GLU A 137 2.10 -1.86 14.26
N LEU A 138 1.68 -1.76 12.98
CA LEU A 138 2.30 -2.52 11.90
C LEU A 138 3.72 -2.05 11.59
N LEU A 139 3.97 -0.73 11.66
CA LEU A 139 5.31 -0.17 11.45
C LEU A 139 6.30 -0.62 12.52
N GLU A 140 5.85 -0.78 13.79
CA GLU A 140 6.70 -1.27 14.88
C GLU A 140 7.22 -2.70 14.65
N LEU A 141 6.50 -3.51 13.88
CA LEU A 141 6.87 -4.90 13.60
C LEU A 141 7.89 -5.05 12.47
N LEU A 142 8.22 -3.97 11.77
CA LEU A 142 9.05 -3.98 10.57
C LEU A 142 10.30 -3.11 10.76
N ASP A 143 11.43 -3.57 10.27
CA ASP A 143 12.62 -2.73 10.18
C ASP A 143 12.57 -1.92 8.88
N ILE A 144 12.08 -0.70 8.98
CA ILE A 144 11.88 0.21 7.83
C ILE A 144 13.07 1.13 7.55
N THR A 145 14.23 0.87 8.16
CA THR A 145 15.44 1.70 7.98
C THR A 145 15.78 1.90 6.50
N GLY A 146 15.87 3.15 6.07
CA GLY A 146 16.15 3.55 4.69
C GLY A 146 15.03 3.26 3.69
N SER A 147 13.90 2.70 4.13
CA SER A 147 12.76 2.41 3.26
C SER A 147 11.85 3.62 3.08
N THR A 148 11.20 3.70 1.92
CA THR A 148 10.17 4.70 1.67
C THR A 148 8.79 4.11 1.89
N VAL A 149 8.05 4.65 2.85
CA VAL A 149 6.69 4.24 3.19
C VAL A 149 5.69 5.15 2.46
N THR A 150 4.78 4.56 1.71
CA THR A 150 3.67 5.27 1.07
C THR A 150 2.35 4.88 1.72
N ILE A 151 1.55 5.88 2.07
CA ILE A 151 0.22 5.70 2.68
C ILE A 151 -0.74 6.65 1.99
N ASP A 152 -2.01 6.26 1.90
CA ASP A 152 -3.05 7.14 1.39
C ASP A 152 -3.35 8.30 2.36
N ALA A 153 -4.28 9.17 1.99
CA ALA A 153 -4.53 10.41 2.72
C ALA A 153 -4.98 10.21 4.19
N ILE A 154 -5.54 9.06 4.55
CA ILE A 154 -5.96 8.80 5.93
C ILE A 154 -4.76 8.67 6.88
N GLY A 155 -3.65 8.13 6.36
CA GLY A 155 -2.38 7.99 7.09
C GLY A 155 -1.53 9.27 7.14
N THR A 156 -2.01 10.38 6.58
CA THR A 156 -1.31 11.67 6.66
C THR A 156 -1.54 12.30 8.03
N GLN A 157 -0.83 11.79 9.03
CA GLN A 157 -0.90 12.18 10.44
C GLN A 157 0.51 12.47 10.94
N THR A 158 0.63 13.50 11.80
CA THR A 158 1.92 13.95 12.35
C THR A 158 2.65 12.84 13.11
N ASP A 159 1.93 12.07 13.92
CA ASP A 159 2.52 10.99 14.71
C ASP A 159 3.07 9.86 13.84
N ILE A 160 2.39 9.56 12.73
CA ILE A 160 2.85 8.55 11.76
C ILE A 160 4.12 9.04 11.04
N MET A 161 4.16 10.31 10.62
CA MET A 161 5.34 10.92 10.01
C MET A 161 6.55 10.83 10.93
N LYS A 162 6.35 11.21 12.19
CA LYS A 162 7.38 11.18 13.23
C LYS A 162 7.89 9.78 13.48
N GLN A 163 6.99 8.80 13.64
CA GLN A 163 7.37 7.41 13.87
C GLN A 163 8.20 6.85 12.71
N ILE A 164 7.79 7.09 11.45
CA ILE A 164 8.56 6.62 10.28
C ILE A 164 9.96 7.24 10.29
N SER A 165 10.08 8.54 10.58
CA SER A 165 11.37 9.24 10.65
C SER A 165 12.24 8.73 11.80
N GLU A 166 11.67 8.49 13.00
CA GLU A 166 12.38 7.95 14.17
C GLU A 166 12.89 6.52 13.92
N GLN A 167 12.19 5.73 13.11
CA GLN A 167 12.62 4.41 12.68
C GLN A 167 13.63 4.44 11.50
N GLY A 168 14.10 5.64 11.11
CA GLY A 168 15.06 5.81 10.03
C GLY A 168 14.48 5.57 8.63
N GLY A 169 13.16 5.59 8.47
CA GLY A 169 12.45 5.50 7.19
C GLY A 169 12.22 6.88 6.56
N HIS A 170 11.74 6.84 5.34
CA HIS A 170 11.24 7.99 4.58
C HIS A 170 9.77 7.78 4.28
N PHE A 171 9.04 8.87 4.01
CA PHE A 171 7.62 8.75 3.68
C PHE A 171 7.23 9.58 2.45
N VAL A 172 6.22 9.09 1.73
CA VAL A 172 5.46 9.86 0.74
C VAL A 172 3.98 9.70 1.09
N LEU A 173 3.39 10.77 1.61
CA LEU A 173 2.02 10.78 2.08
C LEU A 173 1.15 11.67 1.19
N MET A 174 -0.08 11.21 0.94
CA MET A 174 -1.00 11.93 0.08
C MET A 174 -1.84 12.91 0.90
N VAL A 175 -1.79 14.19 0.52
CA VAL A 175 -2.65 15.23 1.12
C VAL A 175 -3.91 15.38 0.27
N LYS A 176 -5.05 15.30 0.90
CA LYS A 176 -6.38 15.51 0.31
C LYS A 176 -7.17 16.52 1.15
N LYS A 177 -8.45 16.67 0.83
CA LYS A 177 -9.37 17.59 1.54
C LYS A 177 -9.62 17.22 3.01
N ASN A 178 -9.13 16.08 3.51
CA ASN A 178 -9.10 15.75 4.94
C ASN A 178 -8.07 16.58 5.72
N GLN A 179 -7.11 17.20 5.01
CA GLN A 179 -6.16 18.19 5.53
C GLN A 179 -6.33 19.51 4.76
N PRO A 180 -7.43 20.25 4.99
CA PRO A 180 -7.87 21.32 4.07
C PRO A 180 -6.87 22.48 4.00
N GLU A 181 -6.24 22.85 5.12
CA GLU A 181 -5.28 23.96 5.15
C GLU A 181 -4.00 23.62 4.39
N ALA A 182 -3.39 22.48 4.69
CA ALA A 182 -2.19 22.01 4.00
C ALA A 182 -2.45 21.75 2.52
N TYR A 183 -3.62 21.20 2.18
CA TYR A 183 -4.03 21.00 0.79
C TYR A 183 -4.09 22.34 0.03
N ALA A 184 -4.71 23.35 0.62
CA ALA A 184 -4.83 24.67 0.00
C ALA A 184 -3.45 25.34 -0.15
N GLU A 185 -2.60 25.32 0.89
CA GLU A 185 -1.24 25.88 0.84
C GLU A 185 -0.40 25.24 -0.25
N ILE A 186 -0.37 23.90 -0.31
CA ILE A 186 0.41 23.15 -1.31
C ILE A 186 -0.11 23.47 -2.71
N HIS A 187 -1.43 23.47 -2.90
CA HIS A 187 -2.03 23.70 -4.21
C HIS A 187 -1.76 25.11 -4.71
N GLU A 188 -1.88 26.11 -3.86
CA GLU A 188 -1.58 27.51 -4.20
C GLU A 188 -0.10 27.69 -4.54
N PHE A 189 0.77 27.25 -3.66
CA PHE A 189 2.22 27.37 -3.83
C PHE A 189 2.69 26.67 -5.11
N MET A 190 2.33 25.40 -5.30
CA MET A 190 2.77 24.61 -6.47
C MET A 190 2.19 25.16 -7.78
N GLY A 191 0.98 25.73 -7.77
CA GLY A 191 0.41 26.42 -8.92
C GLY A 191 1.19 27.70 -9.30
N ARG A 192 1.69 28.43 -8.30
CA ARG A 192 2.60 29.57 -8.50
C ARG A 192 3.93 29.12 -9.06
N MET A 193 4.53 28.09 -8.47
CA MET A 193 5.81 27.52 -8.92
C MET A 193 5.76 27.10 -10.40
N GLU A 194 4.70 26.43 -10.82
CA GLU A 194 4.48 26.04 -12.23
C GLU A 194 4.49 27.27 -13.15
N THR A 195 3.81 28.33 -12.72
CA THR A 195 3.72 29.59 -13.49
C THR A 195 5.09 30.27 -13.61
N GLU A 196 5.81 30.41 -12.48
CA GLU A 196 7.12 31.05 -12.46
C GLU A 196 8.18 30.21 -13.19
N ALA A 197 8.13 28.88 -13.08
CA ALA A 197 8.99 27.99 -13.87
C ALA A 197 8.74 28.14 -15.37
N ALA A 198 7.49 28.28 -15.79
CA ALA A 198 7.16 28.51 -17.19
C ALA A 198 7.70 29.88 -17.70
N LYS A 199 7.61 30.95 -16.90
CA LYS A 199 8.23 32.26 -17.21
C LYS A 199 9.74 32.14 -17.35
N LYS A 200 10.42 31.49 -16.39
CA LYS A 200 11.87 31.27 -16.41
C LYS A 200 12.31 30.55 -17.68
N ARG A 201 11.57 29.51 -18.12
CA ARG A 201 11.87 28.79 -19.39
C ARG A 201 11.72 29.66 -20.62
N LYS A 202 10.84 30.66 -20.59
CA LYS A 202 10.66 31.63 -21.69
C LYS A 202 11.64 32.82 -21.63
N GLY A 203 12.46 32.92 -20.59
CA GLY A 203 13.35 34.07 -20.35
C GLY A 203 12.58 35.32 -19.88
N GLU A 204 11.35 35.16 -19.38
CA GLU A 204 10.56 36.23 -18.79
C GLU A 204 10.99 36.48 -17.34
N GLN A 205 10.69 37.69 -16.84
CA GLN A 205 11.00 38.04 -15.46
C GLN A 205 10.13 37.22 -14.48
N THR A 206 10.78 36.57 -13.53
CA THR A 206 10.15 35.81 -12.44
C THR A 206 9.92 36.73 -11.21
N ASP A 207 8.99 36.31 -10.37
CA ASP A 207 8.76 36.97 -9.07
C ASP A 207 9.94 36.64 -8.12
N PRO A 208 10.66 37.65 -7.58
CA PRO A 208 11.80 37.44 -6.69
C PRO A 208 11.54 36.55 -5.48
N ILE A 209 10.29 36.51 -4.99
CA ILE A 209 9.88 35.68 -3.86
C ILE A 209 10.06 34.16 -4.20
N TYR A 210 9.90 33.80 -5.46
CA TYR A 210 9.96 32.40 -5.90
C TYR A 210 11.32 31.98 -6.46
N GLU A 211 12.27 32.90 -6.64
CA GLU A 211 13.56 32.58 -7.27
C GLU A 211 14.34 31.49 -6.52
N GLU A 212 14.39 31.55 -5.18
CA GLU A 212 15.08 30.54 -4.37
C GLU A 212 14.40 29.16 -4.48
N TYR A 213 13.06 29.14 -4.52
CA TYR A 213 12.32 27.89 -4.67
C TYR A 213 12.47 27.28 -6.06
N LEU A 214 12.65 28.09 -7.11
CA LEU A 214 12.85 27.62 -8.48
C LEU A 214 14.11 26.79 -8.66
N GLU A 215 15.12 26.98 -7.83
CA GLU A 215 16.34 26.15 -7.82
C GLU A 215 16.09 24.75 -7.23
N LYS A 216 15.06 24.61 -6.40
CA LYS A 216 14.66 23.39 -5.69
C LYS A 216 13.42 22.71 -6.31
N TYR A 217 12.91 23.29 -7.39
CA TYR A 217 11.72 22.85 -8.09
C TYR A 217 12.06 22.01 -9.32
N ASP A 218 11.34 20.90 -9.48
CA ASP A 218 11.41 20.06 -10.67
C ASP A 218 10.01 19.65 -11.11
N ASP A 219 9.83 19.45 -12.43
CA ASP A 219 8.60 18.92 -12.97
C ASP A 219 8.86 17.92 -14.10
N THR A 220 7.96 16.97 -14.26
CA THR A 220 8.00 16.00 -15.33
C THR A 220 6.59 15.72 -15.87
N ASN A 221 6.51 15.49 -17.18
CA ASN A 221 5.27 15.17 -17.87
C ASN A 221 5.33 13.73 -18.39
N GLN A 222 4.27 12.99 -18.16
CA GLN A 222 4.10 11.63 -18.65
C GLN A 222 2.76 11.49 -19.37
N SER A 223 2.75 10.75 -20.46
CA SER A 223 1.53 10.40 -21.17
C SER A 223 1.45 8.89 -21.33
N GLU A 224 0.28 8.34 -21.10
CA GLU A 224 0.01 6.90 -21.22
C GLU A 224 -1.34 6.68 -21.89
N LYS A 225 -1.37 5.71 -22.82
CA LYS A 225 -2.62 5.23 -23.39
C LYS A 225 -3.13 4.08 -22.53
N ASN A 226 -4.32 4.25 -21.94
CA ASN A 226 -4.93 3.23 -21.10
C ASN A 226 -6.35 2.89 -21.63
N ARG A 227 -6.50 1.72 -22.24
CA ARG A 227 -7.75 1.19 -22.82
C ARG A 227 -8.43 2.19 -23.79
N GLU A 228 -9.40 2.96 -23.31
CA GLU A 228 -10.23 3.88 -24.09
C GLU A 228 -9.93 5.36 -23.80
N ARG A 229 -8.78 5.68 -23.21
CA ARG A 229 -8.40 7.06 -22.87
C ARG A 229 -6.90 7.28 -22.90
N TYR A 230 -6.51 8.55 -23.15
CA TYR A 230 -5.17 9.04 -22.85
C TYR A 230 -5.14 9.62 -21.44
N GLU A 231 -4.10 9.30 -20.67
CA GLU A 231 -3.83 9.87 -19.36
C GLU A 231 -2.55 10.70 -19.43
N TYR A 232 -2.68 11.99 -19.12
CA TYR A 232 -1.56 12.92 -19.01
C TYR A 232 -1.34 13.20 -17.54
N ARG A 233 -0.13 13.04 -17.05
CA ARG A 233 0.25 13.32 -15.68
C ARG A 233 1.39 14.33 -15.67
N THR A 234 1.23 15.41 -14.92
CA THR A 234 2.31 16.33 -14.59
C THR A 234 2.61 16.16 -13.12
N VAL A 235 3.84 15.80 -12.79
CA VAL A 235 4.34 15.69 -11.42
C VAL A 235 5.27 16.86 -11.18
N MET A 236 5.01 17.63 -10.14
CA MET A 236 5.80 18.78 -9.71
C MET A 236 6.29 18.54 -8.29
N VAL A 237 7.54 18.82 -7.99
CA VAL A 237 8.15 18.66 -6.67
C VAL A 237 8.97 19.90 -6.34
N CYS A 238 8.86 20.36 -5.11
CA CYS A 238 9.76 21.36 -4.54
C CYS A 238 10.41 20.80 -3.27
N ASN A 239 11.73 20.77 -3.24
CA ASN A 239 12.53 20.25 -2.12
C ASN A 239 12.73 21.32 -1.02
N ASP A 240 11.72 22.15 -0.80
CA ASP A 240 11.69 23.12 0.27
C ASP A 240 10.26 23.28 0.81
N PRO A 241 9.95 22.76 1.99
CA PRO A 241 8.63 22.89 2.59
C PRO A 241 8.39 24.22 3.31
N SER A 242 9.37 25.14 3.36
CA SER A 242 9.28 26.40 4.12
C SER A 242 8.16 27.33 3.63
N ALA A 243 7.65 27.10 2.41
CA ALA A 243 6.48 27.77 1.88
C ALA A 243 5.16 27.39 2.61
N LEU A 244 5.14 26.27 3.35
CA LEU A 244 3.98 25.82 4.15
C LEU A 244 3.96 26.55 5.50
N THR A 245 3.63 27.82 5.52
CA THR A 245 3.76 28.67 6.72
C THR A 245 2.82 28.30 7.87
N LYS A 246 1.65 27.76 7.55
CA LYS A 246 0.64 27.37 8.55
C LYS A 246 0.83 25.92 9.01
N SER A 247 1.09 25.01 8.07
CA SER A 247 1.21 23.58 8.33
C SER A 247 2.62 23.16 8.78
N GLN A 248 3.66 23.97 8.55
CA GLN A 248 5.06 23.63 8.82
C GLN A 248 5.35 23.29 10.28
N LYS A 249 4.66 23.93 11.24
CA LYS A 249 4.88 23.67 12.67
C LYS A 249 4.46 22.25 13.08
N GLU A 250 3.45 21.72 12.42
CA GLU A 250 2.93 20.39 12.71
C GLU A 250 3.64 19.32 11.87
N TRP A 251 4.22 19.71 10.72
CA TRP A 251 4.84 18.82 9.74
C TRP A 251 6.36 18.99 9.64
N SER A 252 7.04 19.07 10.80
CA SER A 252 8.50 19.26 10.89
C SER A 252 9.32 18.22 10.13
N GLU A 253 8.77 17.01 9.96
CA GLU A 253 9.44 15.90 9.26
C GLU A 253 9.34 15.98 7.73
N VAL A 254 8.49 16.86 7.19
CA VAL A 254 8.32 17.05 5.75
C VAL A 254 9.54 17.80 5.19
N LYS A 255 10.16 17.24 4.16
CA LYS A 255 11.33 17.81 3.47
C LYS A 255 11.04 18.28 2.06
N SER A 256 10.00 17.75 1.46
CA SER A 256 9.59 18.08 0.09
C SER A 256 8.08 18.12 -0.01
N ILE A 257 7.58 18.93 -0.91
CA ILE A 257 6.15 19.00 -1.25
C ILE A 257 5.98 18.79 -2.75
N GLY A 258 4.85 18.23 -3.16
CA GLY A 258 4.59 17.97 -4.56
C GLY A 258 3.12 18.06 -4.91
N LEU A 259 2.86 18.23 -6.20
CA LEU A 259 1.53 18.22 -6.79
C LEU A 259 1.52 17.32 -8.02
N VAL A 260 0.54 16.42 -8.08
CA VAL A 260 0.28 15.60 -9.27
C VAL A 260 -1.00 16.08 -9.91
N LYS A 261 -0.89 16.58 -11.14
CA LYS A 261 -2.03 16.88 -12.00
C LYS A 261 -2.27 15.72 -12.95
N GLN A 262 -3.51 15.29 -13.08
CA GLN A 262 -3.90 14.25 -14.02
C GLN A 262 -5.06 14.73 -14.90
N VAL A 263 -4.86 14.64 -16.20
CA VAL A 263 -5.91 14.89 -17.21
C VAL A 263 -6.20 13.57 -17.92
N ARG A 264 -7.47 13.24 -18.04
CA ARG A 264 -7.96 12.06 -18.75
C ARG A 264 -8.78 12.49 -19.94
N VAL A 265 -8.35 12.10 -21.13
CA VAL A 265 -9.02 12.44 -22.39
C VAL A 265 -9.53 11.14 -23.00
N PRO A 266 -10.85 10.98 -23.22
CA PRO A 266 -11.38 9.83 -23.94
C PRO A 266 -10.75 9.71 -25.33
N ILE A 267 -10.55 8.49 -25.81
CA ILE A 267 -10.08 8.25 -27.16
C ILE A 267 -11.28 8.42 -28.10
N GLU A 268 -11.20 9.42 -28.97
CA GLU A 268 -12.12 9.55 -30.09
C GLU A 268 -11.63 8.70 -31.27
N LYS A 269 -12.54 8.15 -32.03
CA LYS A 269 -12.23 7.36 -33.22
C LYS A 269 -12.68 8.09 -34.47
N ASP A 270 -11.88 8.02 -35.52
CA ASP A 270 -12.27 8.48 -36.85
C ASP A 270 -13.33 7.56 -37.50
N GLU A 271 -13.85 7.96 -38.66
CA GLU A 271 -14.84 7.17 -39.39
C GLU A 271 -14.33 5.79 -39.83
N GLN A 272 -13.02 5.55 -39.79
CA GLN A 272 -12.36 4.30 -40.13
C GLN A 272 -12.04 3.46 -38.87
N GLY A 273 -12.37 3.95 -37.67
CA GLY A 273 -12.16 3.29 -36.38
C GLY A 273 -10.77 3.44 -35.79
N ASN A 274 -9.92 4.31 -36.35
CA ASN A 274 -8.60 4.61 -35.80
C ASN A 274 -8.70 5.64 -34.68
N ASP A 275 -7.82 5.55 -33.69
CA ASP A 275 -7.79 6.46 -32.57
C ASP A 275 -7.27 7.83 -32.99
N ILE A 276 -8.01 8.89 -32.64
CA ILE A 276 -7.59 10.28 -32.82
C ILE A 276 -6.77 10.66 -31.58
N THR A 277 -5.50 11.01 -31.80
CA THR A 277 -4.64 11.51 -30.71
C THR A 277 -5.02 12.95 -30.38
N PRO A 278 -5.34 13.29 -29.11
CA PRO A 278 -5.57 14.68 -28.73
C PRO A 278 -4.30 15.51 -28.98
N GLY A 279 -4.46 16.67 -29.62
CA GLY A 279 -3.38 17.61 -29.93
C GLY A 279 -2.85 18.33 -28.71
#